data_c1518b9798a557e18c14a3fdd6982d4b
#
_entry.id   c1518b9798a557e18c14a3fdd6982d4b
#
_cell.length_a   1.000
_cell.length_b   1.000
_cell.length_c   1.000
_cell.angle_alpha   90.00
_cell.angle_beta   90.00
_cell.angle_gamma   90.00
#
_symmetry.space_group_name_H-M   'P 1'
#
loop_
_entity.id
_entity.type
_entity.pdbx_description
1 polymer ?
#
loop_
_entity_poly.entity_id
_entity_poly.type
_entity_poly.pdbx_seq_one_letter_code
_entity_poly.pdbx_strand_id
1 'polypeptide(L)'
;MSAPQDGEAGFVLLSVLAIFIVVGAVLAAAILQVRSATGLAQARADAVRLQGAADGIARLVAYELDLGRVYRRPGPGLPEDGTVTACPLAPGRTALLSLQDQGLLVDLNATPRPAMEEAFRLLGIPDREVLALAAEIVDYRDPDDVPEPNGGAELPQYRARLLPWGPRNAPFASIDEVDRLPSMTPAIAARLRPVLTVYNQGGRFDLAALVRRANPAAIRSLPGSAGPVPSPRQAFRLSVVVEEGRSRAGRSAILDLGGSGFVVWQQTVAPDLVAGTGHPACAAVAASLAAGP
;
A
#
# COMPACT_ATOMS: atom_id res chain seq x y z
N MET A 1 -42.70 -51.16 63.51
CA MET A 1 -43.15 -50.79 62.20
C MET A 1 -42.47 -49.46 61.90
N SER A 2 -41.36 -49.50 61.19
CA SER A 2 -40.62 -48.28 60.80
C SER A 2 -41.16 -47.77 59.47
N ALA A 3 -41.53 -46.49 59.40
CA ALA A 3 -41.99 -45.87 58.20
C ALA A 3 -40.82 -45.70 57.18
N PRO A 4 -41.07 -45.84 55.91
CA PRO A 4 -39.99 -45.64 54.91
C PRO A 4 -39.61 -44.19 54.83
N GLN A 5 -38.28 -43.92 54.73
CA GLN A 5 -37.70 -42.62 54.51
C GLN A 5 -37.77 -42.30 53.01
N ASP A 6 -38.91 -41.73 52.53
CA ASP A 6 -39.10 -41.31 51.15
C ASP A 6 -38.38 -40.01 50.77
N GLY A 7 -37.59 -39.39 51.68
CA GLY A 7 -36.94 -38.12 51.47
C GLY A 7 -35.56 -38.20 50.75
N GLU A 8 -34.88 -39.35 50.85
CA GLU A 8 -33.50 -39.46 50.31
C GLU A 8 -33.44 -39.71 48.78
N ALA A 9 -34.43 -40.37 48.21
CA ALA A 9 -34.48 -40.70 46.81
C ALA A 9 -34.59 -39.44 45.89
N GLY A 10 -35.35 -38.43 46.37
CA GLY A 10 -35.45 -37.17 45.61
C GLY A 10 -34.17 -36.34 45.57
N PHE A 11 -33.40 -36.36 46.66
CA PHE A 11 -32.13 -35.63 46.75
C PHE A 11 -31.05 -36.23 45.85
N VAL A 12 -30.99 -37.55 45.77
CA VAL A 12 -30.02 -38.24 44.89
C VAL A 12 -30.29 -37.94 43.43
N LEU A 13 -31.53 -37.94 42.97
CA LEU A 13 -31.88 -37.62 41.60
C LEU A 13 -31.51 -36.20 41.24
N LEU A 14 -31.77 -35.23 42.12
CA LEU A 14 -31.43 -33.82 41.91
C LEU A 14 -29.91 -33.59 41.84
N SER A 15 -29.17 -34.28 42.69
CA SER A 15 -27.70 -34.24 42.73
C SER A 15 -27.08 -34.80 41.43
N VAL A 16 -27.58 -35.94 40.96
CA VAL A 16 -27.14 -36.56 39.71
C VAL A 16 -27.45 -35.64 38.52
N LEU A 17 -28.66 -35.06 38.48
CA LEU A 17 -29.01 -34.12 37.43
C LEU A 17 -28.11 -32.88 37.43
N ALA A 18 -27.80 -32.32 38.60
CA ALA A 18 -26.91 -31.18 38.73
C ALA A 18 -25.49 -31.51 38.21
N ILE A 19 -24.97 -32.71 38.54
CA ILE A 19 -23.68 -33.17 38.03
C ILE A 19 -23.69 -33.29 36.50
N PHE A 20 -24.73 -33.85 35.90
CA PHE A 20 -24.84 -33.95 34.44
C PHE A 20 -24.91 -32.58 33.76
N ILE A 21 -25.60 -31.59 34.33
CA ILE A 21 -25.64 -30.24 33.83
C ILE A 21 -24.25 -29.61 33.86
N VAL A 22 -23.53 -29.73 34.99
CA VAL A 22 -22.17 -29.17 35.13
C VAL A 22 -21.20 -29.84 34.15
N VAL A 23 -21.22 -31.15 34.06
CA VAL A 23 -20.35 -31.93 33.15
C VAL A 23 -20.70 -31.55 31.70
N GLY A 24 -21.98 -31.47 31.36
CA GLY A 24 -22.45 -31.06 30.05
C GLY A 24 -21.99 -29.61 29.68
N ALA A 25 -22.09 -28.68 30.62
CA ALA A 25 -21.63 -27.31 30.44
C ALA A 25 -20.10 -27.23 30.22
N VAL A 26 -19.32 -27.96 30.99
CA VAL A 26 -17.85 -28.02 30.84
C VAL A 26 -17.46 -28.63 29.49
N LEU A 27 -18.11 -29.73 29.08
CA LEU A 27 -17.85 -30.33 27.77
C LEU A 27 -18.23 -29.41 26.64
N ALA A 28 -19.37 -28.74 26.73
CA ALA A 28 -19.78 -27.74 25.70
C ALA A 28 -18.77 -26.58 25.61
N ALA A 29 -18.33 -26.05 26.74
CA ALA A 29 -17.30 -24.99 26.77
C ALA A 29 -15.98 -25.47 26.16
N ALA A 30 -15.52 -26.69 26.48
CA ALA A 30 -14.32 -27.26 25.89
C ALA A 30 -14.42 -27.45 24.37
N ILE A 31 -15.56 -27.92 23.86
CA ILE A 31 -15.80 -28.10 22.45
C ILE A 31 -15.79 -26.71 21.72
N LEU A 32 -16.41 -25.70 22.30
CA LEU A 32 -16.41 -24.34 21.73
C LEU A 32 -15.00 -23.76 21.70
N GLN A 33 -14.21 -23.98 22.76
CA GLN A 33 -12.82 -23.52 22.83
C GLN A 33 -11.93 -24.21 21.77
N VAL A 34 -12.08 -25.53 21.59
CA VAL A 34 -11.34 -26.27 20.54
C VAL A 34 -11.73 -25.78 19.16
N ARG A 35 -13.02 -25.59 18.88
CA ARG A 35 -13.49 -25.06 17.58
C ARG A 35 -12.94 -23.68 17.29
N SER A 36 -12.92 -22.78 18.27
CA SER A 36 -12.36 -21.43 18.09
C SER A 36 -10.84 -21.48 17.87
N ALA A 37 -10.12 -22.32 18.62
CA ALA A 37 -8.68 -22.49 18.46
C ALA A 37 -8.29 -23.07 17.08
N THR A 38 -9.02 -24.09 16.61
CA THR A 38 -8.78 -24.67 15.27
C THR A 38 -9.11 -23.69 14.16
N GLY A 39 -10.20 -22.93 14.28
CA GLY A 39 -10.55 -21.89 13.31
C GLY A 39 -9.49 -20.78 13.22
N LEU A 40 -8.96 -20.35 14.36
CA LEU A 40 -7.88 -19.36 14.39
C LEU A 40 -6.58 -19.90 13.79
N ALA A 41 -6.23 -21.18 14.09
CA ALA A 41 -5.04 -21.81 13.53
C ALA A 41 -5.14 -21.94 12.01
N GLN A 42 -6.29 -22.33 11.47
CA GLN A 42 -6.55 -22.40 10.03
C GLN A 42 -6.45 -21.00 9.37
N ALA A 43 -7.09 -19.99 9.96
CA ALA A 43 -7.03 -18.62 9.43
C ALA A 43 -5.58 -18.08 9.38
N ARG A 44 -4.77 -18.38 10.41
CA ARG A 44 -3.34 -18.02 10.42
C ARG A 44 -2.55 -18.77 9.35
N ALA A 45 -2.77 -20.07 9.20
CA ALA A 45 -2.10 -20.87 8.16
C ALA A 45 -2.45 -20.35 6.76
N ASP A 46 -3.71 -20.02 6.49
CA ASP A 46 -4.15 -19.45 5.22
C ASP A 46 -3.51 -18.08 4.99
N ALA A 47 -3.46 -17.22 5.99
CA ALA A 47 -2.81 -15.90 5.88
C ALA A 47 -1.31 -16.04 5.54
N VAL A 48 -0.58 -16.96 6.20
CA VAL A 48 0.84 -17.21 5.91
C VAL A 48 1.03 -17.76 4.49
N ARG A 49 0.17 -18.70 4.07
CA ARG A 49 0.22 -19.28 2.72
C ARG A 49 -0.04 -18.24 1.63
N LEU A 50 -1.07 -17.41 1.80
CA LEU A 50 -1.38 -16.33 0.86
C LEU A 50 -0.29 -15.25 0.85
N GLN A 51 0.28 -14.94 2.03
CA GLN A 51 1.40 -14.02 2.14
C GLN A 51 2.63 -14.54 1.39
N GLY A 52 2.95 -15.82 1.55
CA GLY A 52 4.03 -16.48 0.81
C GLY A 52 3.82 -16.43 -0.71
N ALA A 53 2.58 -16.62 -1.17
CA ALA A 53 2.23 -16.49 -2.57
C ALA A 53 2.42 -15.05 -3.08
N ALA A 54 1.97 -14.04 -2.32
CA ALA A 54 2.17 -12.63 -2.66
C ALA A 54 3.67 -12.28 -2.74
N ASP A 55 4.47 -12.76 -1.77
CA ASP A 55 5.93 -12.55 -1.74
C ASP A 55 6.62 -13.23 -2.93
N GLY A 56 6.17 -14.44 -3.31
CA GLY A 56 6.67 -15.16 -4.49
C GLY A 56 6.40 -14.41 -5.79
N ILE A 57 5.17 -13.91 -5.97
CA ILE A 57 4.79 -13.11 -7.13
C ILE A 57 5.63 -11.84 -7.21
N ALA A 58 5.80 -11.12 -6.08
CA ALA A 58 6.56 -9.90 -6.07
C ALA A 58 8.04 -10.13 -6.46
N ARG A 59 8.64 -11.21 -5.97
CA ARG A 59 10.01 -11.60 -6.37
C ARG A 59 10.11 -11.98 -7.84
N LEU A 60 9.11 -12.69 -8.37
CA LEU A 60 9.05 -13.04 -9.78
C LEU A 60 8.99 -11.77 -10.64
N VAL A 61 8.10 -10.84 -10.34
CA VAL A 61 7.99 -9.58 -11.08
C VAL A 61 9.29 -8.76 -10.98
N ALA A 62 9.92 -8.70 -9.81
CA ALA A 62 11.21 -8.04 -9.63
C ALA A 62 12.30 -8.67 -10.51
N TYR A 63 12.38 -9.98 -10.53
CA TYR A 63 13.32 -10.73 -11.35
C TYR A 63 13.11 -10.50 -12.85
N GLU A 64 11.87 -10.53 -13.33
CA GLU A 64 11.53 -10.26 -14.73
C GLU A 64 11.87 -8.81 -15.14
N LEU A 65 11.64 -7.85 -14.26
CA LEU A 65 12.03 -6.45 -14.51
C LEU A 65 13.56 -6.30 -14.60
N ASP A 66 14.31 -6.95 -13.71
CA ASP A 66 15.77 -6.92 -13.72
C ASP A 66 16.34 -7.61 -14.96
N LEU A 67 15.82 -8.79 -15.32
CA LEU A 67 16.17 -9.47 -16.57
C LEU A 67 15.87 -8.61 -17.79
N GLY A 68 14.73 -7.94 -17.82
CA GLY A 68 14.35 -7.01 -18.89
C GLY A 68 15.38 -5.90 -19.04
N ARG A 69 15.89 -5.37 -17.93
CA ARG A 69 16.91 -4.34 -17.92
C ARG A 69 18.28 -4.84 -18.37
N VAL A 70 18.76 -5.95 -17.78
CA VAL A 70 20.10 -6.49 -18.06
C VAL A 70 20.20 -7.03 -19.48
N TYR A 71 19.18 -7.77 -19.94
CA TYR A 71 19.22 -8.45 -21.23
C TYR A 71 18.40 -7.76 -22.32
N ARG A 72 17.87 -6.56 -22.06
CA ARG A 72 16.99 -5.79 -22.98
C ARG A 72 15.80 -6.61 -23.49
N ARG A 73 15.29 -7.50 -22.65
CA ARG A 73 14.08 -8.29 -22.94
C ARG A 73 12.82 -7.49 -22.60
N PRO A 74 11.68 -7.76 -23.25
CA PRO A 74 10.43 -7.23 -22.76
C PRO A 74 10.23 -7.68 -21.30
N GLY A 75 9.89 -6.73 -20.41
CA GLY A 75 9.59 -7.03 -19.01
C GLY A 75 8.33 -7.90 -18.86
N PRO A 76 7.77 -8.04 -17.66
CA PRO A 76 6.62 -8.92 -17.40
C PRO A 76 5.37 -8.53 -18.19
N GLY A 77 5.40 -7.44 -18.94
CA GLY A 77 4.30 -6.94 -19.74
C GLY A 77 3.11 -6.38 -18.91
N LEU A 78 3.28 -6.24 -17.60
CA LEU A 78 2.29 -5.60 -16.74
C LEU A 78 2.24 -4.09 -17.02
N PRO A 79 1.06 -3.44 -16.90
CA PRO A 79 0.98 -1.98 -16.93
C PRO A 79 1.86 -1.38 -15.82
N GLU A 80 2.67 -0.38 -16.17
CA GLU A 80 3.62 0.27 -15.24
C GLU A 80 3.09 1.61 -14.71
N ASP A 81 1.83 1.88 -14.96
CA ASP A 81 1.13 3.11 -14.56
C ASP A 81 0.37 2.98 -13.22
N GLY A 82 0.46 1.82 -12.57
CA GLY A 82 -0.24 1.50 -11.33
C GLY A 82 -1.66 0.99 -11.53
N THR A 83 -2.08 0.72 -12.76
CA THR A 83 -3.36 0.05 -13.04
C THR A 83 -3.39 -1.32 -12.37
N VAL A 84 -4.52 -1.65 -11.73
CA VAL A 84 -4.68 -2.95 -11.07
C VAL A 84 -5.02 -4.02 -12.10
N THR A 85 -4.22 -5.05 -12.12
CA THR A 85 -4.37 -6.23 -12.98
C THR A 85 -4.82 -7.41 -12.13
N ALA A 86 -5.90 -8.11 -12.54
CA ALA A 86 -6.40 -9.31 -11.88
C ALA A 86 -5.92 -10.56 -12.62
N CYS A 87 -5.09 -11.35 -11.97
CA CYS A 87 -4.49 -12.57 -12.51
C CYS A 87 -5.05 -13.80 -11.80
N PRO A 88 -5.86 -14.64 -12.48
CA PRO A 88 -6.27 -15.93 -11.95
C PRO A 88 -5.04 -16.85 -11.78
N LEU A 89 -4.83 -17.39 -10.57
CA LEU A 89 -3.73 -18.30 -10.27
C LEU A 89 -4.18 -19.77 -10.24
N ALA A 90 -5.39 -20.01 -9.71
CA ALA A 90 -6.02 -21.31 -9.61
C ALA A 90 -7.54 -21.10 -9.41
N PRO A 91 -8.36 -22.16 -9.50
CA PRO A 91 -9.78 -22.07 -9.18
C PRO A 91 -10.00 -21.45 -7.80
N GLY A 92 -10.70 -20.32 -7.73
CA GLY A 92 -11.00 -19.59 -6.50
C GLY A 92 -9.83 -18.79 -5.91
N ARG A 93 -8.67 -18.71 -6.58
CA ARG A 93 -7.51 -17.92 -6.16
C ARG A 93 -7.12 -16.91 -7.23
N THR A 94 -7.07 -15.64 -6.86
CA THR A 94 -6.72 -14.52 -7.74
C THR A 94 -5.62 -13.68 -7.12
N ALA A 95 -4.65 -13.25 -7.93
CA ALA A 95 -3.71 -12.20 -7.56
C ALA A 95 -4.14 -10.88 -8.18
N LEU A 96 -4.21 -9.83 -7.37
CA LEU A 96 -4.32 -8.45 -7.81
C LEU A 96 -2.93 -7.84 -7.77
N LEU A 97 -2.48 -7.29 -8.90
CA LEU A 97 -1.15 -6.71 -9.06
C LEU A 97 -1.28 -5.26 -9.53
N SER A 98 -0.49 -4.39 -8.94
CA SER A 98 -0.33 -3.02 -9.41
C SER A 98 1.16 -2.71 -9.44
N LEU A 99 1.68 -2.44 -10.63
CA LEU A 99 3.06 -2.04 -10.87
C LEU A 99 3.09 -0.58 -11.29
N GLN A 100 3.87 0.24 -10.59
CA GLN A 100 3.97 1.66 -10.87
C GLN A 100 5.42 2.10 -10.98
N ASP A 101 5.80 2.61 -12.15
CA ASP A 101 7.07 3.28 -12.35
C ASP A 101 7.12 4.57 -11.52
N GLN A 102 8.14 4.69 -10.67
CA GLN A 102 8.36 5.84 -9.80
C GLN A 102 9.12 6.97 -10.52
N GLY A 103 9.83 6.67 -11.60
CA GLY A 103 10.66 7.64 -12.33
C GLY A 103 9.87 8.69 -13.13
N LEU A 104 8.52 8.58 -13.16
CA LEU A 104 7.64 9.54 -13.83
C LEU A 104 6.78 10.36 -12.85
N LEU A 105 6.97 10.16 -11.54
CA LEU A 105 6.22 10.86 -10.49
C LEU A 105 6.98 12.10 -9.99
N VAL A 106 6.25 13.03 -9.36
CA VAL A 106 6.84 14.20 -8.69
C VAL A 106 7.61 13.73 -7.47
N ASP A 107 8.92 13.95 -7.48
CA ASP A 107 9.78 13.57 -6.36
C ASP A 107 9.86 14.69 -5.33
N LEU A 108 9.57 14.35 -4.07
CA LEU A 108 9.59 15.31 -2.96
C LEU A 108 10.99 15.85 -2.68
N ASN A 109 12.05 15.08 -3.01
CA ASN A 109 13.43 15.43 -2.72
C ASN A 109 14.15 16.11 -3.90
N ALA A 110 13.81 15.74 -5.13
CA ALA A 110 14.56 16.14 -6.31
C ALA A 110 13.85 17.14 -7.21
N THR A 111 12.50 17.19 -7.19
CA THR A 111 11.75 18.10 -8.08
C THR A 111 11.94 19.55 -7.64
N PRO A 112 12.31 20.48 -8.59
CA PRO A 112 12.40 21.89 -8.30
C PRO A 112 11.03 22.51 -7.96
N ARG A 113 11.03 23.47 -7.04
CA ARG A 113 9.81 24.17 -6.58
C ARG A 113 8.91 24.66 -7.71
N PRO A 114 9.38 25.39 -8.75
CA PRO A 114 8.49 25.88 -9.82
C PRO A 114 7.77 24.75 -10.57
N ALA A 115 8.46 23.61 -10.76
CA ALA A 115 7.88 22.44 -11.41
C ALA A 115 6.82 21.76 -10.54
N MET A 116 7.03 21.71 -9.22
CA MET A 116 6.01 21.24 -8.27
C MET A 116 4.78 22.14 -8.29
N GLU A 117 4.96 23.46 -8.27
CA GLU A 117 3.87 24.43 -8.31
C GLU A 117 3.02 24.25 -9.60
N GLU A 118 3.65 24.08 -10.74
CA GLU A 118 2.94 23.81 -12.00
C GLU A 118 2.16 22.50 -11.94
N ALA A 119 2.80 21.42 -11.49
CA ALA A 119 2.16 20.12 -11.35
C ALA A 119 0.95 20.18 -10.42
N PHE A 120 1.09 20.76 -9.23
CA PHE A 120 0.00 20.82 -8.23
C PHE A 120 -1.18 21.65 -8.72
N ARG A 121 -0.91 22.74 -9.45
CA ARG A 121 -1.94 23.58 -10.07
C ARG A 121 -2.76 22.79 -11.10
N LEU A 122 -2.11 22.04 -11.97
CA LEU A 122 -2.76 21.20 -12.97
C LEU A 122 -3.47 19.98 -12.37
N LEU A 123 -3.03 19.53 -11.19
CA LEU A 123 -3.73 18.52 -10.40
C LEU A 123 -4.96 19.08 -9.66
N GLY A 124 -5.25 20.37 -9.81
CA GLY A 124 -6.43 21.03 -9.27
C GLY A 124 -6.31 21.44 -7.80
N ILE A 125 -5.09 21.68 -7.33
CA ILE A 125 -4.86 22.33 -6.03
C ILE A 125 -5.00 23.84 -6.25
N PRO A 126 -5.72 24.58 -5.39
CA PRO A 126 -5.87 26.04 -5.51
C PRO A 126 -4.52 26.76 -5.35
N ASP A 127 -4.34 27.88 -6.08
CA ASP A 127 -3.04 28.59 -6.18
C ASP A 127 -2.42 28.94 -4.82
N ARG A 128 -3.23 29.36 -3.84
CA ARG A 128 -2.74 29.72 -2.52
C ARG A 128 -2.11 28.51 -1.81
N GLU A 129 -2.77 27.36 -1.88
CA GLU A 129 -2.31 26.11 -1.30
C GLU A 129 -1.12 25.55 -2.08
N VAL A 130 -1.08 25.71 -3.39
CA VAL A 130 0.06 25.32 -4.25
C VAL A 130 1.35 26.01 -3.79
N LEU A 131 1.31 27.35 -3.65
CA LEU A 131 2.49 28.12 -3.27
C LEU A 131 2.99 27.73 -1.85
N ALA A 132 2.05 27.58 -0.92
CA ALA A 132 2.38 27.20 0.45
C ALA A 132 2.97 25.78 0.51
N LEU A 133 2.32 24.80 -0.12
CA LEU A 133 2.79 23.40 -0.10
C LEU A 133 4.15 23.23 -0.78
N ALA A 134 4.35 23.87 -1.93
CA ALA A 134 5.64 23.76 -2.61
C ALA A 134 6.78 24.40 -1.80
N ALA A 135 6.51 25.50 -1.10
CA ALA A 135 7.46 26.12 -0.19
C ALA A 135 7.71 25.24 1.05
N GLU A 136 6.65 24.73 1.69
CA GLU A 136 6.75 23.83 2.84
C GLU A 136 7.51 22.52 2.52
N ILE A 137 7.39 21.99 1.28
CA ILE A 137 8.15 20.81 0.85
C ILE A 137 9.65 21.13 0.76
N VAL A 138 10.01 22.32 0.30
CA VAL A 138 11.42 22.73 0.22
C VAL A 138 11.99 22.89 1.62
N ASP A 139 11.34 23.66 2.50
CA ASP A 139 11.75 23.86 3.89
C ASP A 139 11.81 22.55 4.70
N TYR A 140 10.91 21.61 4.41
CA TYR A 140 10.92 20.33 5.10
C TYR A 140 12.19 19.50 4.80
N ARG A 141 12.75 19.63 3.59
CA ARG A 141 13.89 18.82 3.11
C ARG A 141 15.24 19.50 3.16
N ASP A 142 15.29 20.84 3.18
CA ASP A 142 16.56 21.55 3.23
C ASP A 142 17.12 21.66 4.67
N PRO A 143 18.41 21.94 4.83
CA PRO A 143 19.05 21.88 6.13
C PRO A 143 19.04 23.22 6.90
N ASP A 144 18.49 24.29 6.32
CA ASP A 144 18.50 25.60 6.98
C ASP A 144 17.18 25.87 7.74
N ASP A 145 17.06 27.02 8.40
CA ASP A 145 15.91 27.44 9.20
C ASP A 145 15.26 28.71 8.60
N VAL A 146 15.51 29.02 7.32
CA VAL A 146 15.00 30.22 6.66
C VAL A 146 13.79 29.85 5.82
N PRO A 147 12.58 30.32 6.20
CA PRO A 147 11.38 29.90 5.49
C PRO A 147 11.37 30.42 4.06
N GLU A 148 11.04 29.53 3.12
CA GLU A 148 10.83 29.85 1.70
C GLU A 148 9.76 30.93 1.53
N PRO A 149 9.92 31.86 0.59
CA PRO A 149 8.93 32.89 0.34
C PRO A 149 7.59 32.29 -0.12
N ASN A 150 6.50 33.04 0.13
CA ASN A 150 5.12 32.70 -0.24
C ASN A 150 4.55 31.42 0.44
N GLY A 151 4.87 31.22 1.71
CA GLY A 151 4.17 30.25 2.54
C GLY A 151 5.03 29.13 3.10
N GLY A 152 6.35 29.26 3.03
CA GLY A 152 7.28 28.36 3.67
C GLY A 152 7.07 28.21 5.18
N ALA A 153 7.48 27.11 5.74
CA ALA A 153 7.25 26.81 7.15
C ALA A 153 8.44 26.11 7.79
N GLU A 154 9.08 26.87 8.68
CA GLU A 154 10.08 26.40 9.60
C GLU A 154 9.48 26.16 11.01
N LEU A 155 10.28 25.75 11.97
CA LEU A 155 9.81 25.44 13.32
C LEU A 155 8.91 26.52 13.94
N PRO A 156 9.16 27.85 13.78
CA PRO A 156 8.27 28.88 14.28
C PRO A 156 6.86 28.84 13.67
N GLN A 157 6.75 28.55 12.36
CA GLN A 157 5.47 28.47 11.66
C GLN A 157 4.69 27.21 12.06
N TYR A 158 5.37 26.08 12.27
CA TYR A 158 4.76 24.86 12.82
C TYR A 158 4.19 25.12 14.21
N ARG A 159 4.95 25.78 15.09
CA ARG A 159 4.50 26.13 16.45
C ARG A 159 3.32 27.10 16.46
N ALA A 160 3.32 28.07 15.55
CA ALA A 160 2.21 29.02 15.42
C ALA A 160 0.89 28.33 15.02
N ARG A 161 0.97 27.16 14.37
CA ARG A 161 -0.18 26.32 14.03
C ARG A 161 -0.46 25.22 15.07
N LEU A 162 0.19 25.27 16.23
CA LEU A 162 0.06 24.31 17.33
C LEU A 162 0.41 22.87 16.94
N LEU A 163 1.30 22.69 15.96
CA LEU A 163 1.79 21.39 15.56
C LEU A 163 2.91 20.94 16.51
N PRO A 164 2.86 19.70 17.03
CA PRO A 164 3.84 19.19 17.99
C PRO A 164 5.18 18.76 17.35
N TRP A 165 5.30 18.87 16.03
CA TRP A 165 6.49 18.57 15.23
C TRP A 165 6.94 19.80 14.45
N GLY A 166 8.09 19.71 13.79
CA GLY A 166 8.65 20.70 12.87
C GLY A 166 9.05 20.07 11.54
N PRO A 167 9.70 20.83 10.64
CA PRO A 167 10.31 20.29 9.45
C PRO A 167 11.40 19.27 9.83
N ARG A 168 11.73 18.39 8.89
CA ARG A 168 12.75 17.38 9.13
C ARG A 168 14.18 17.92 8.95
N ASN A 169 14.34 19.00 8.15
CA ASN A 169 15.60 19.56 7.68
C ASN A 169 16.51 18.46 7.08
N ALA A 170 15.89 17.52 6.36
CA ALA A 170 16.51 16.38 5.69
C ALA A 170 15.56 15.79 4.64
N PRO A 171 16.06 15.06 3.63
CA PRO A 171 15.25 14.46 2.60
C PRO A 171 14.08 13.63 3.17
N PHE A 172 12.93 13.67 2.50
CA PHE A 172 11.79 12.80 2.82
C PHE A 172 12.21 11.34 2.70
N ALA A 173 11.92 10.54 3.72
CA ALA A 173 12.12 9.09 3.69
C ALA A 173 10.90 8.33 3.16
N SER A 174 9.71 8.94 3.27
CA SER A 174 8.44 8.38 2.82
C SER A 174 7.50 9.46 2.32
N ILE A 175 6.65 9.11 1.36
CA ILE A 175 5.53 9.99 0.93
C ILE A 175 4.54 10.28 2.07
N ASP A 176 4.50 9.44 3.11
CA ASP A 176 3.60 9.63 4.25
C ASP A 176 3.99 10.83 5.11
N GLU A 177 5.23 11.30 5.00
CA GLU A 177 5.69 12.48 5.72
C GLU A 177 5.02 13.77 5.23
N VAL A 178 4.38 13.78 4.05
CA VAL A 178 3.62 14.95 3.57
C VAL A 178 2.48 15.34 4.51
N ASP A 179 1.96 14.40 5.32
CA ASP A 179 0.93 14.70 6.33
C ASP A 179 1.44 15.60 7.46
N ARG A 180 2.76 15.75 7.58
CA ARG A 180 3.38 16.64 8.56
C ARG A 180 3.44 18.09 8.11
N LEU A 181 3.22 18.35 6.80
CA LEU A 181 3.26 19.71 6.26
C LEU A 181 2.07 20.52 6.77
N PRO A 182 2.30 21.77 7.23
CA PRO A 182 1.27 22.59 7.88
C PRO A 182 0.05 22.89 7.01
N SER A 183 0.22 23.00 5.69
CA SER A 183 -0.87 23.27 4.73
C SER A 183 -1.49 22.01 4.14
N MET A 184 -0.99 20.81 4.49
CA MET A 184 -1.52 19.56 3.98
C MET A 184 -2.87 19.24 4.65
N THR A 185 -3.88 19.04 3.83
CA THR A 185 -5.19 18.56 4.28
C THR A 185 -5.43 17.13 3.79
N PRO A 186 -6.32 16.34 4.43
CA PRO A 186 -6.64 15.00 3.96
C PRO A 186 -7.12 14.96 2.49
N ALA A 187 -7.87 15.98 2.06
CA ALA A 187 -8.35 16.09 0.68
C ALA A 187 -7.20 16.33 -0.32
N ILE A 188 -6.24 17.18 0.04
CA ILE A 188 -5.05 17.44 -0.77
C ILE A 188 -4.15 16.20 -0.79
N ALA A 189 -3.90 15.60 0.36
CA ALA A 189 -3.11 14.38 0.48
C ALA A 189 -3.67 13.25 -0.38
N ALA A 190 -4.98 13.00 -0.34
CA ALA A 190 -5.62 11.98 -1.17
C ALA A 190 -5.42 12.22 -2.68
N ARG A 191 -5.36 13.48 -3.11
CA ARG A 191 -5.14 13.87 -4.50
C ARG A 191 -3.67 13.76 -4.92
N LEU A 192 -2.74 14.13 -4.05
CA LEU A 192 -1.31 14.20 -4.35
C LEU A 192 -0.58 12.87 -4.15
N ARG A 193 -0.92 12.06 -3.13
CA ARG A 193 -0.21 10.79 -2.85
C ARG A 193 -0.05 9.86 -4.06
N PRO A 194 -1.05 9.68 -4.95
CA PRO A 194 -0.88 8.81 -6.12
C PRO A 194 0.15 9.29 -7.15
N VAL A 195 0.58 10.54 -7.06
CA VAL A 195 1.48 11.20 -8.02
C VAL A 195 2.80 11.65 -7.41
N LEU A 196 2.98 11.45 -6.10
CA LEU A 196 4.20 11.76 -5.37
C LEU A 196 5.10 10.53 -5.19
N THR A 197 6.40 10.77 -5.11
CA THR A 197 7.42 9.75 -4.80
C THR A 197 8.60 10.36 -4.03
N VAL A 198 9.45 9.50 -3.49
CA VAL A 198 10.78 9.83 -2.97
C VAL A 198 11.88 9.02 -3.68
N TYR A 199 11.53 8.37 -4.79
CA TYR A 199 12.40 7.43 -5.50
C TYR A 199 12.77 7.86 -6.93
N ASN A 200 12.35 9.05 -7.36
CA ASN A 200 12.69 9.62 -8.67
C ASN A 200 13.85 10.62 -8.53
N GLN A 201 15.06 10.11 -8.37
CA GLN A 201 16.26 10.92 -8.14
C GLN A 201 16.53 11.95 -9.24
N GLY A 202 15.98 11.78 -10.44
CA GLY A 202 16.13 12.72 -11.55
C GLY A 202 15.25 13.97 -11.45
N GLY A 203 14.27 13.99 -10.58
CA GLY A 203 13.32 15.11 -10.37
C GLY A 203 12.46 15.48 -11.58
N ARG A 204 12.62 14.79 -12.73
CA ARG A 204 11.80 14.97 -13.94
C ARG A 204 10.58 14.06 -13.84
N PHE A 205 9.44 14.55 -14.31
CA PHE A 205 8.20 13.77 -14.29
C PHE A 205 7.39 13.98 -15.58
N ASP A 206 6.50 13.05 -15.89
CA ASP A 206 5.58 13.18 -17.03
C ASP A 206 4.27 13.83 -16.57
N LEU A 207 4.22 15.16 -16.71
CA LEU A 207 3.05 15.95 -16.33
C LEU A 207 1.76 15.47 -17.00
N ALA A 208 1.83 15.08 -18.28
CA ALA A 208 0.66 14.62 -19.02
C ALA A 208 0.14 13.28 -18.45
N ALA A 209 1.03 12.36 -18.10
CA ALA A 209 0.66 11.11 -17.45
C ALA A 209 0.05 11.33 -16.06
N LEU A 210 0.63 12.24 -15.25
CA LEU A 210 0.10 12.61 -13.94
C LEU A 210 -1.30 13.21 -14.01
N VAL A 211 -1.51 14.16 -14.93
CA VAL A 211 -2.82 14.81 -15.13
C VAL A 211 -3.85 13.81 -15.63
N ARG A 212 -3.52 12.97 -16.61
CA ARG A 212 -4.42 11.88 -17.06
C ARG A 212 -4.91 11.01 -15.91
N ARG A 213 -4.02 10.73 -14.97
CA ARG A 213 -4.31 9.86 -13.84
C ARG A 213 -5.13 10.53 -12.75
N ALA A 214 -4.72 11.72 -12.32
CA ALA A 214 -5.26 12.37 -11.13
C ALA A 214 -6.35 13.42 -11.44
N ASN A 215 -6.32 14.04 -12.62
CA ASN A 215 -7.28 15.05 -13.06
C ASN A 215 -7.52 14.99 -14.56
N PRO A 216 -8.19 13.94 -15.08
CA PRO A 216 -8.41 13.76 -16.53
C PRO A 216 -9.09 14.96 -17.21
N ALA A 217 -9.90 15.74 -16.49
CA ALA A 217 -10.58 16.92 -17.02
C ALA A 217 -9.59 18.04 -17.41
N ALA A 218 -8.44 18.11 -16.74
CA ALA A 218 -7.42 19.13 -17.00
C ALA A 218 -6.48 18.81 -18.19
N ILE A 219 -6.63 17.66 -18.84
CA ILE A 219 -5.81 17.29 -20.02
C ILE A 219 -5.83 18.36 -21.11
N ARG A 220 -6.98 19.01 -21.32
CA ARG A 220 -7.16 20.06 -22.35
C ARG A 220 -6.38 21.33 -22.02
N SER A 221 -5.99 21.52 -20.77
CA SER A 221 -5.25 22.70 -20.29
C SER A 221 -3.73 22.50 -20.31
N LEU A 222 -3.27 21.32 -20.74
CA LEU A 222 -1.83 21.05 -20.82
C LEU A 222 -1.20 21.87 -21.94
N PRO A 223 -0.01 22.44 -21.72
CA PRO A 223 0.77 23.08 -22.78
C PRO A 223 1.05 22.08 -23.89
N GLY A 224 0.69 22.41 -25.13
CA GLY A 224 0.64 21.48 -26.25
C GLY A 224 1.97 21.07 -26.87
N SER A 225 3.03 20.81 -26.08
CA SER A 225 4.32 20.45 -26.68
C SER A 225 5.25 19.56 -25.84
N ALA A 226 4.88 19.14 -24.65
CA ALA A 226 5.72 18.21 -23.92
C ALA A 226 5.52 16.80 -24.49
N GLY A 227 6.45 16.34 -25.33
CA GLY A 227 6.53 14.93 -25.70
C GLY A 227 6.67 14.04 -24.45
N PRO A 228 6.40 12.74 -24.56
CA PRO A 228 6.51 11.83 -23.41
C PRO A 228 7.93 11.88 -22.82
N VAL A 229 8.02 12.09 -21.52
CA VAL A 229 9.30 12.06 -20.79
C VAL A 229 9.70 10.59 -20.62
N PRO A 230 10.85 10.16 -21.13
CA PRO A 230 11.28 8.77 -20.91
C PRO A 230 11.62 8.58 -19.43
N SER A 231 11.05 7.53 -18.84
CA SER A 231 11.39 7.13 -17.48
C SER A 231 12.80 6.54 -17.42
N PRO A 232 13.58 6.85 -16.38
CA PRO A 232 14.83 6.16 -16.10
C PRO A 232 14.60 4.69 -15.69
N ARG A 233 13.37 4.29 -15.32
CA ARG A 233 12.97 2.92 -14.93
C ARG A 233 13.90 2.33 -13.84
N GLN A 234 14.24 3.13 -12.86
CA GLN A 234 15.15 2.76 -11.78
C GLN A 234 14.41 2.24 -10.55
N ALA A 235 13.24 2.77 -10.27
CA ALA A 235 12.45 2.37 -9.13
C ALA A 235 10.99 2.10 -9.52
N PHE A 236 10.44 1.01 -8.98
CA PHE A 236 9.04 0.63 -9.17
C PHE A 236 8.38 0.37 -7.82
N ARG A 237 7.14 0.78 -7.68
CA ARG A 237 6.27 0.32 -6.60
C ARG A 237 5.45 -0.84 -7.11
N LEU A 238 5.59 -1.98 -6.46
CA LEU A 238 4.78 -3.16 -6.73
C LEU A 238 3.88 -3.43 -5.53
N SER A 239 2.59 -3.54 -5.77
CA SER A 239 1.61 -3.99 -4.79
C SER A 239 0.98 -5.28 -5.27
N VAL A 240 0.98 -6.29 -4.41
CA VAL A 240 0.42 -7.62 -4.70
C VAL A 240 -0.55 -7.98 -3.60
N VAL A 241 -1.75 -8.40 -3.96
CA VAL A 241 -2.74 -8.98 -3.05
C VAL A 241 -3.17 -10.32 -3.62
N VAL A 242 -3.14 -11.36 -2.80
CA VAL A 242 -3.66 -12.69 -3.17
C VAL A 242 -4.94 -12.93 -2.37
N GLU A 243 -5.98 -13.30 -3.08
CA GLU A 243 -7.31 -13.57 -2.53
C GLU A 243 -7.71 -15.02 -2.81
N GLU A 244 -8.30 -15.68 -1.80
CA GLU A 244 -8.87 -17.03 -1.91
C GLU A 244 -10.08 -17.13 -0.98
N GLY A 245 -11.26 -17.25 -1.54
CA GLY A 245 -12.50 -17.24 -0.77
C GLY A 245 -12.69 -15.94 0.02
N ARG A 246 -12.63 -16.02 1.37
CA ARG A 246 -12.70 -14.87 2.28
C ARG A 246 -11.34 -14.44 2.81
N SER A 247 -10.30 -15.19 2.51
CA SER A 247 -8.95 -14.91 2.97
C SER A 247 -8.24 -14.02 1.98
N ARG A 248 -7.52 -13.03 2.50
CA ARG A 248 -6.76 -12.06 1.71
C ARG A 248 -5.45 -11.76 2.41
N ALA A 249 -4.36 -11.74 1.64
CA ALA A 249 -3.06 -11.28 2.11
C ALA A 249 -2.35 -10.52 1.00
N GLY A 250 -1.48 -9.58 1.37
CA GLY A 250 -0.77 -8.80 0.36
C GLY A 250 0.41 -8.03 0.90
N ARG A 251 1.20 -7.50 -0.01
CA ARG A 251 2.36 -6.68 0.25
C ARG A 251 2.51 -5.57 -0.77
N SER A 252 3.12 -4.47 -0.32
CA SER A 252 3.77 -3.49 -1.20
C SER A 252 5.27 -3.59 -1.05
N ALA A 253 5.98 -3.37 -2.15
CA ALA A 253 7.43 -3.32 -2.20
C ALA A 253 7.89 -2.18 -3.10
N ILE A 254 9.03 -1.59 -2.77
CA ILE A 254 9.80 -0.77 -3.70
C ILE A 254 10.89 -1.67 -4.29
N LEU A 255 10.91 -1.73 -5.62
CA LEU A 255 11.91 -2.44 -6.39
C LEU A 255 12.92 -1.40 -6.87
N ASP A 256 14.11 -1.36 -6.28
CA ASP A 256 15.20 -0.48 -6.71
C ASP A 256 16.09 -1.25 -7.70
N LEU A 257 15.95 -0.94 -8.97
CA LEU A 257 16.75 -1.49 -10.06
C LEU A 257 17.94 -0.59 -10.41
N GLY A 258 18.02 0.61 -9.83
CA GLY A 258 19.09 1.61 -10.10
C GLY A 258 20.40 1.29 -9.40
N GLY A 259 20.35 0.64 -8.26
CA GLY A 259 21.50 0.34 -7.42
C GLY A 259 21.81 -1.16 -7.36
N SER A 260 21.42 -1.80 -6.28
CA SER A 260 21.79 -3.17 -5.93
C SER A 260 20.76 -4.23 -6.30
N GLY A 261 19.68 -3.87 -6.99
CA GLY A 261 18.56 -4.79 -7.30
C GLY A 261 17.76 -5.19 -6.07
N PHE A 262 17.70 -4.33 -5.05
CA PHE A 262 17.00 -4.63 -3.80
C PHE A 262 15.48 -4.49 -3.92
N VAL A 263 14.78 -5.46 -3.35
CA VAL A 263 13.36 -5.37 -3.02
C VAL A 263 13.25 -4.85 -1.59
N VAL A 264 12.83 -3.60 -1.42
CA VAL A 264 12.53 -3.04 -0.11
C VAL A 264 11.06 -3.30 0.19
N TRP A 265 10.80 -4.23 1.12
CA TRP A 265 9.45 -4.50 1.59
C TRP A 265 8.96 -3.35 2.46
N GLN A 266 7.90 -2.70 2.02
CA GLN A 266 7.18 -1.78 2.88
C GLN A 266 6.24 -2.60 3.78
N GLN A 267 6.35 -2.44 5.09
CA GLN A 267 5.35 -2.93 6.04
C GLN A 267 4.11 -2.04 5.91
N THR A 268 3.23 -2.40 5.02
CA THR A 268 1.92 -1.78 4.93
C THR A 268 0.85 -2.82 5.21
N VAL A 269 -0.25 -2.39 5.80
CA VAL A 269 -1.54 -3.06 5.70
C VAL A 269 -1.71 -3.46 4.24
N ALA A 270 -2.21 -4.67 3.97
CA ALA A 270 -2.41 -5.15 2.61
C ALA A 270 -2.99 -4.03 1.74
N PRO A 271 -2.35 -3.70 0.60
CA PRO A 271 -2.79 -2.58 -0.21
C PRO A 271 -4.25 -2.79 -0.60
N ASP A 272 -5.04 -1.73 -0.54
CA ASP A 272 -6.46 -1.79 -0.90
C ASP A 272 -6.61 -1.76 -2.42
N LEU A 273 -6.27 -2.88 -3.06
CA LEU A 273 -6.44 -3.06 -4.50
C LEU A 273 -7.89 -3.48 -4.76
N VAL A 274 -8.64 -2.64 -5.41
CA VAL A 274 -9.99 -2.95 -5.89
C VAL A 274 -9.87 -3.75 -7.19
N ALA A 275 -10.83 -4.64 -7.45
CA ALA A 275 -10.85 -5.56 -8.58
C ALA A 275 -10.37 -4.91 -9.89
N GLY A 276 -9.35 -5.51 -10.49
CA GLY A 276 -8.76 -5.09 -11.75
C GLY A 276 -9.33 -5.86 -12.95
N THR A 277 -8.89 -5.49 -14.13
CA THR A 277 -9.20 -6.22 -15.37
C THR A 277 -8.16 -7.30 -15.64
N GLY A 278 -8.57 -8.38 -16.32
CA GLY A 278 -7.64 -9.39 -16.79
C GLY A 278 -6.65 -8.79 -17.80
N HIS A 279 -5.40 -9.26 -17.75
CA HIS A 279 -4.34 -8.80 -18.66
C HIS A 279 -3.56 -9.98 -19.23
N PRO A 280 -3.08 -9.94 -20.50
CA PRO A 280 -2.32 -11.03 -21.12
C PRO A 280 -1.07 -11.47 -20.33
N ALA A 281 -0.40 -10.53 -19.64
CA ALA A 281 0.75 -10.82 -18.77
C ALA A 281 0.45 -11.79 -17.62
N CYS A 282 -0.82 -11.94 -17.24
CA CYS A 282 -1.22 -12.89 -16.20
C CYS A 282 -0.91 -14.33 -16.52
N ALA A 283 -0.93 -14.69 -17.81
CA ALA A 283 -0.58 -16.06 -18.25
C ALA A 283 0.89 -16.39 -17.91
N ALA A 284 1.81 -15.43 -18.10
CA ALA A 284 3.22 -15.61 -17.76
C ALA A 284 3.40 -15.73 -16.24
N VAL A 285 2.73 -14.90 -15.45
CA VAL A 285 2.78 -14.96 -13.97
C VAL A 285 2.25 -16.30 -13.46
N ALA A 286 1.11 -16.77 -13.98
CA ALA A 286 0.53 -18.05 -13.57
C ALA A 286 1.42 -19.24 -13.96
N ALA A 287 1.98 -19.24 -15.19
CA ALA A 287 2.87 -20.30 -15.68
C ALA A 287 4.16 -20.40 -14.86
N SER A 288 4.78 -19.26 -14.52
CA SER A 288 6.01 -19.24 -13.72
C SER A 288 5.78 -19.75 -12.29
N LEU A 289 4.61 -19.46 -11.70
CA LEU A 289 4.24 -19.98 -10.37
C LEU A 289 3.91 -21.49 -10.40
N ALA A 290 3.37 -22.00 -11.50
CA ALA A 290 3.05 -23.41 -11.67
C ALA A 290 4.29 -24.29 -11.95
N ALA A 291 5.32 -23.70 -12.56
CA ALA A 291 6.55 -24.43 -12.90
C ALA A 291 7.38 -24.85 -11.66
N GLY A 292 7.14 -24.22 -10.47
CA GLY A 292 7.88 -24.50 -9.23
C GLY A 292 9.40 -24.30 -9.38
N PRO A 293 10.13 -24.24 -8.30
CA PRO A 293 11.59 -24.31 -8.36
C PRO A 293 12.05 -25.73 -8.74
#